data_36e99ce7c1547df3ac17255cc58ff959
#
_entry.id   36e99ce7c1547df3ac17255cc58ff959
#
_cell.length_a   1.000
_cell.length_b   1.000
_cell.length_c   1.000
_cell.angle_alpha   90.00
_cell.angle_beta   90.00
_cell.angle_gamma   90.00
#
_symmetry.space_group_name_H-M   'P 1'
#
loop_
_entity.id
_entity.type
_entity.pdbx_description
1 polymer ?
#
loop_
_entity_poly.entity_id
_entity_poly.type
_entity_poly.pdbx_seq_one_letter_code
_entity_poly.pdbx_strand_id
1 'polypeptide(L)'
;HGSIHRNYCRKCGKFYDAAYVKNSAGIPKCSCGGVIKPDVVLYEEGLDSGVIQKSIQAISQADTLIIGGTSLVVYPAAILW
;
A
#
# COMPACT_ATOMS: atom_id res chain seq x y z
N HIS A 1 4.26 -0.50 -2.62
CA HIS A 1 3.63 0.77 -2.22
C HIS A 1 2.14 0.64 -1.92
N GLY A 2 1.47 -0.40 -2.37
CA GLY A 2 0.04 -0.56 -2.19
C GLY A 2 -0.77 -0.37 -3.47
N SER A 3 -2.04 -0.01 -3.34
CA SER A 3 -2.95 0.12 -4.48
C SER A 3 -4.00 1.19 -4.26
N ILE A 4 -4.30 1.94 -5.31
CA ILE A 4 -5.41 2.92 -5.30
C ILE A 4 -6.78 2.23 -5.37
N HIS A 5 -6.82 0.93 -5.68
CA HIS A 5 -8.08 0.16 -5.68
C HIS A 5 -8.51 -0.24 -4.28
N ARG A 6 -7.64 -0.13 -3.28
CA ARG A 6 -7.95 -0.33 -1.88
C ARG A 6 -7.86 0.99 -1.16
N ASN A 7 -8.95 1.43 -0.57
CA ASN A 7 -9.04 2.68 0.15
C ASN A 7 -9.70 2.43 1.50
N TYR A 8 -9.21 3.06 2.55
CA TYR A 8 -9.69 2.84 3.90
C TYR A 8 -9.93 4.15 4.62
N CYS A 9 -10.98 4.18 5.44
CA CYS A 9 -11.22 5.29 6.35
C CYS A 9 -10.11 5.33 7.41
N ARG A 10 -9.51 6.47 7.63
CA ARG A 10 -8.45 6.63 8.61
C ARG A 10 -8.96 6.59 10.06
N LYS A 11 -10.28 6.71 10.25
CA LYS A 11 -10.89 6.72 11.57
C LYS A 11 -11.48 5.36 11.95
N CYS A 12 -12.27 4.74 11.08
CA CYS A 12 -12.95 3.48 11.39
C CYS A 12 -12.40 2.28 10.62
N GLY A 13 -11.56 2.48 9.62
CA GLY A 13 -10.95 1.40 8.85
C GLY A 13 -11.84 0.77 7.78
N LYS A 14 -13.01 1.32 7.52
CA LYS A 14 -13.93 0.77 6.50
C LYS A 14 -13.32 0.83 5.11
N PHE A 15 -13.49 -0.25 4.35
CA PHE A 15 -13.01 -0.35 2.97
C PHE A 15 -13.90 0.43 2.00
N TYR A 16 -13.25 1.08 1.03
CA TYR A 16 -13.89 1.73 -0.10
C TYR A 16 -13.10 1.44 -1.38
N ASP A 17 -13.79 1.30 -2.50
CA ASP A 17 -13.14 1.06 -3.79
C ASP A 17 -12.73 2.37 -4.48
N ALA A 18 -12.00 2.24 -5.61
CA ALA A 18 -11.57 3.40 -6.37
C ALA A 18 -12.75 4.19 -6.97
N ALA A 19 -13.84 3.51 -7.31
CA ALA A 19 -15.04 4.16 -7.86
C ALA A 19 -15.67 5.12 -6.86
N TYR A 20 -15.74 4.72 -5.59
CA TYR A 20 -16.23 5.58 -4.53
C TYR A 20 -15.40 6.87 -4.40
N VAL A 21 -14.10 6.75 -4.41
CA VAL A 21 -13.17 7.88 -4.31
C VAL A 21 -13.30 8.79 -5.53
N LYS A 22 -13.35 8.20 -6.72
CA LYS A 22 -13.48 8.93 -7.98
C LYS A 22 -14.78 9.73 -8.05
N ASN A 23 -15.88 9.18 -7.55
CA ASN A 23 -17.18 9.81 -7.58
C ASN A 23 -17.41 10.80 -6.43
N SER A 24 -16.47 10.90 -5.49
CA SER A 24 -16.56 11.85 -4.38
C SER A 24 -16.30 13.28 -4.86
N ALA A 25 -17.07 14.23 -4.36
CA ALA A 25 -16.84 15.66 -4.58
C ALA A 25 -15.85 16.18 -3.54
N GLY A 26 -14.65 16.57 -3.97
CA GLY A 26 -13.59 17.03 -3.07
C GLY A 26 -12.95 15.88 -2.31
N ILE A 27 -12.61 16.09 -1.03
CA ILE A 27 -11.96 15.08 -0.19
C ILE A 27 -12.96 13.96 0.12
N PRO A 28 -12.67 12.69 -0.23
CA PRO A 28 -13.57 11.59 0.08
C PRO A 28 -13.64 11.34 1.59
N LYS A 29 -14.87 11.19 2.09
CA LYS A 29 -15.13 10.96 3.51
C LYS A 29 -16.01 9.76 3.74
N CYS A 30 -15.70 9.05 4.82
CA CYS A 30 -16.52 7.95 5.31
C CYS A 30 -17.81 8.45 5.96
N SER A 31 -18.80 7.58 6.09
CA SER A 31 -20.03 7.88 6.84
C SER A 31 -19.76 8.26 8.30
N CYS A 32 -18.62 7.84 8.88
CA CYS A 32 -18.21 8.23 10.23
C CYS A 32 -17.56 9.62 10.29
N GLY A 33 -17.39 10.30 9.17
CA GLY A 33 -16.72 11.59 9.06
C GLY A 33 -15.21 11.53 8.89
N GLY A 34 -14.61 10.34 8.91
CA GLY A 34 -13.18 10.17 8.69
C GLY A 34 -12.77 10.34 7.23
N VAL A 35 -11.54 10.78 6.98
CA VAL A 35 -10.99 10.90 5.63
C VAL A 35 -10.63 9.52 5.10
N ILE A 36 -10.96 9.26 3.85
CA ILE A 36 -10.61 8.03 3.15
C ILE A 36 -9.27 8.21 2.46
N LYS A 37 -8.33 7.29 2.73
CA LYS A 37 -7.00 7.31 2.15
C LYS A 37 -6.76 6.05 1.34
N PRO A 38 -6.14 6.16 0.13
CA PRO A 38 -5.69 4.98 -0.60
C PRO A 38 -4.70 4.16 0.23
N ASP A 39 -4.71 2.84 0.03
CA ASP A 39 -3.75 1.93 0.64
C ASP A 39 -2.43 2.02 -0.12
N VAL A 40 -1.77 3.16 0.04
CA VAL A 40 -0.49 3.49 -0.59
C VAL A 40 0.45 4.03 0.49
N VAL A 41 1.68 3.50 0.52
CA VAL A 41 2.72 3.97 1.43
C VAL A 41 3.39 5.19 0.83
N LEU A 42 3.28 6.33 1.50
CA LEU A 42 3.89 7.59 1.09
C LEU A 42 5.28 7.75 1.69
N TYR A 43 6.02 8.77 1.24
CA TYR A 43 7.31 9.12 1.82
C TYR A 43 7.16 9.38 3.32
N GLU A 44 8.13 8.93 4.11
CA GLU A 44 8.16 9.06 5.58
C GLU A 44 7.11 8.21 6.30
N GLU A 45 6.28 7.44 5.59
CA GLU A 45 5.40 6.44 6.20
C GLU A 45 6.14 5.12 6.37
N GLY A 46 5.88 4.44 7.51
CA GLY A 46 6.40 3.11 7.75
C GLY A 46 5.71 2.06 6.88
N LEU A 47 6.45 1.00 6.52
CA LEU A 47 5.90 -0.14 5.82
C LEU A 47 5.23 -1.10 6.80
N ASP A 48 4.20 -1.82 6.34
CA ASP A 48 3.58 -2.88 7.09
C ASP A 48 4.57 -4.04 7.29
N SER A 49 4.90 -4.35 8.54
CA SER A 49 5.86 -5.41 8.86
C SER A 49 5.38 -6.79 8.39
N GLY A 50 4.08 -7.04 8.38
CA GLY A 50 3.51 -8.29 7.88
C GLY A 50 3.75 -8.45 6.38
N VAL A 51 3.62 -7.39 5.61
CA VAL A 51 3.90 -7.41 4.17
C VAL A 51 5.39 -7.65 3.92
N ILE A 52 6.27 -7.00 4.68
CA ILE A 52 7.72 -7.20 4.57
C ILE A 52 8.09 -8.65 4.86
N GLN A 53 7.57 -9.24 5.94
CA GLN A 53 7.84 -10.63 6.32
C GLN A 53 7.35 -11.61 5.27
N LYS A 54 6.15 -11.41 4.73
CA LYS A 54 5.61 -12.26 3.66
C LYS A 54 6.44 -12.15 2.39
N SER A 55 6.93 -10.97 2.06
CA SER A 55 7.79 -10.74 0.91
C SER A 55 9.12 -11.48 1.05
N ILE A 56 9.76 -11.39 2.21
CA ILE A 56 11.00 -12.11 2.52
C ILE A 56 10.79 -13.61 2.41
N GLN A 57 9.70 -14.13 2.96
CA GLN A 57 9.37 -15.54 2.90
C GLN A 57 9.16 -16.01 1.46
N ALA A 58 8.43 -15.25 0.65
CA ALA A 58 8.19 -15.57 -0.74
C ALA A 58 9.50 -15.61 -1.54
N ILE A 59 10.39 -14.64 -1.33
CA ILE A 59 11.69 -14.57 -2.00
C ILE A 59 12.58 -15.75 -1.60
N SER A 60 12.59 -16.12 -0.31
CA SER A 60 13.41 -17.23 0.19
C SER A 60 12.96 -18.60 -0.36
N GLN A 61 11.69 -18.74 -0.74
CA GLN A 61 11.15 -19.96 -1.32
C GLN A 61 11.16 -19.96 -2.85
N ALA A 62 11.50 -18.85 -3.48
CA ALA A 62 11.49 -18.75 -4.93
C ALA A 62 12.74 -19.36 -5.55
N ASP A 63 12.57 -20.02 -6.69
CA ASP A 63 13.70 -20.48 -7.51
C ASP A 63 14.19 -19.39 -8.45
N THR A 64 13.32 -18.44 -8.79
CA THR A 64 13.61 -17.37 -9.73
C THR A 64 13.06 -16.06 -9.19
N LEU A 65 13.87 -15.00 -9.24
CA LEU A 65 13.47 -13.64 -8.88
C LEU A 65 13.66 -12.72 -10.08
N ILE A 66 12.59 -12.05 -10.49
CA ILE A 66 12.63 -11.09 -11.60
C ILE A 66 12.61 -9.69 -11.01
N ILE A 67 13.61 -8.89 -11.35
CA ILE A 67 13.75 -7.51 -10.88
C ILE A 67 13.57 -6.59 -12.09
N GLY A 68 12.59 -5.69 -12.01
CA GLY A 68 12.31 -4.76 -13.10
C GLY A 68 11.82 -3.41 -12.58
N GLY A 69 12.11 -2.36 -13.32
CA GLY A 69 11.60 -1.02 -13.02
C GLY A 69 12.14 -0.38 -11.75
N THR A 70 13.31 -0.82 -11.26
CA THR A 70 13.89 -0.28 -10.02
C THR A 70 15.40 -0.11 -10.14
N SER A 71 15.92 0.92 -9.48
CA SER A 71 17.36 1.18 -9.37
C SER A 71 18.01 0.44 -8.21
N LEU A 72 17.25 -0.26 -7.37
CA LEU A 72 17.71 -1.01 -6.20
C LEU A 72 18.36 -0.12 -5.13
N VAL A 73 17.91 1.13 -5.00
CA VAL A 73 18.48 2.08 -4.03
C VAL A 73 17.49 2.49 -2.92
N VAL A 74 16.22 2.10 -3.04
CA VAL A 74 15.21 2.44 -2.05
C VAL A 74 15.10 1.36 -0.98
N TYR A 75 15.43 1.69 0.26
CA TYR A 75 15.34 0.77 1.39
C TYR A 75 13.95 0.84 2.04
N PRO A 76 13.47 -0.25 2.66
CA PRO A 76 14.13 -1.55 2.79
C PRO A 76 14.01 -2.47 1.57
N ALA A 77 13.26 -2.09 0.55
CA ALA A 77 13.03 -2.95 -0.62
C ALA A 77 14.34 -3.39 -1.28
N ALA A 78 15.34 -2.50 -1.34
CA ALA A 78 16.63 -2.78 -1.99
C ALA A 78 17.42 -3.92 -1.33
N ILE A 79 17.18 -4.23 -0.06
CA ILE A 79 17.90 -5.31 0.64
C ILE A 79 17.22 -6.67 0.52
N LEU A 80 16.03 -6.75 -0.08
CA LEU A 80 15.30 -8.01 -0.24
C LEU A 80 15.91 -8.90 -1.33
N TRP A 81 16.71 -8.34 -2.19
CA TRP A 81 17.42 -9.01 -3.25
C TRP A 81 18.89 -8.59 -3.21
#